data_c9e10508fc1926906eced9a9b34e034e
#
_entry.id   c9e10508fc1926906eced9a9b34e034e
#
_cell.length_a   1.000
_cell.length_b   1.000
_cell.length_c   1.000
_cell.angle_alpha   90.00
_cell.angle_beta   90.00
_cell.angle_gamma   90.00
#
_symmetry.space_group_name_H-M   'P 1'
#
loop_
_entity.id
_entity.type
_entity.pdbx_description
1 polymer ?
#
loop_
_entity_poly.entity_id
_entity_poly.type
_entity_poly.pdbx_seq_one_letter_code
_entity_poly.pdbx_strand_id
1 'polypeptide(L)'
;MPIGCSCRGIPWGDVVTMDLVVPALYEADVTHVRRSPLDHSFRYRASYWLVDFDRLPQPRGLTRLCGRVRSDDHLDIRSLLSDHGIEATRVLLLTSSRVLGYAFNPISVFWCYDEAGTQRAVVAEVHNTYGDRHAYVLRPEPGGTGTAEKRMYVSPFNRVEGTYRIRACEPAASVSVSVTLERPGEAPFVATLHGTRRPNTTAAMVRSVVRHSGLRNRVLIQWQGVRLWRRGLRVQPR
;
A
#
# COMPACT_ATOMS: atom_id res chain seq x y z
N MET A 1 14.39 -18.61 6.02
CA MET A 1 14.69 -17.49 6.93
C MET A 1 13.54 -16.51 6.85
N PRO A 2 12.88 -16.11 7.94
CA PRO A 2 11.88 -15.08 7.90
C PRO A 2 12.55 -13.75 7.55
N ILE A 3 12.06 -13.11 6.50
CA ILE A 3 12.46 -11.74 6.13
C ILE A 3 11.89 -10.85 7.24
N GLY A 4 12.70 -10.59 8.26
CA GLY A 4 12.33 -9.79 9.41
C GLY A 4 12.11 -8.35 8.97
N CYS A 5 10.86 -7.93 8.93
CA CYS A 5 10.51 -6.53 8.91
C CYS A 5 10.97 -5.92 10.22
N SER A 6 12.08 -5.18 10.21
CA SER A 6 12.64 -4.52 11.40
C SER A 6 11.83 -3.26 11.72
N CYS A 7 10.63 -3.44 12.25
CA CYS A 7 9.99 -2.39 13.03
C CYS A 7 10.56 -2.51 14.45
N ARG A 8 11.79 -2.05 14.67
CA ARG A 8 12.34 -1.99 16.02
C ARG A 8 11.72 -0.82 16.75
N GLY A 9 10.82 -1.12 17.68
CA GLY A 9 10.81 -0.49 18.96
C GLY A 9 10.08 0.81 19.14
N ILE A 10 8.96 1.09 18.44
CA ILE A 10 8.03 2.10 18.93
C ILE A 10 6.72 1.36 19.22
N PRO A 11 6.32 1.24 20.49
CA PRO A 11 5.00 0.71 20.83
C PRO A 11 3.92 1.60 20.20
N TRP A 12 2.86 0.98 19.72
CA TRP A 12 1.67 1.70 19.29
C TRP A 12 1.11 2.48 20.48
N GLY A 13 0.88 3.78 20.31
CA GLY A 13 0.34 4.63 21.36
C GLY A 13 1.33 5.63 21.96
N ASP A 14 2.62 5.52 21.68
CA ASP A 14 3.55 6.58 22.05
C ASP A 14 3.43 7.74 21.06
N VAL A 15 3.30 8.95 21.60
CA VAL A 15 3.27 10.19 20.83
C VAL A 15 4.62 10.36 20.13
N VAL A 16 4.73 9.88 18.92
CA VAL A 16 5.88 10.19 18.08
C VAL A 16 5.59 11.51 17.38
N THR A 17 5.96 12.60 18.02
CA THR A 17 6.15 13.88 17.35
C THR A 17 7.31 13.77 16.38
N MET A 18 7.16 12.98 15.33
CA MET A 18 8.00 13.12 14.18
C MET A 18 7.48 14.29 13.37
N ASP A 19 8.30 15.33 13.23
CA ASP A 19 8.22 16.30 12.14
C ASP A 19 8.41 15.56 10.81
N LEU A 20 7.43 14.73 10.49
CA LEU A 20 7.44 14.01 9.23
C LEU A 20 7.15 15.02 8.12
N VAL A 21 8.23 15.53 7.53
CA VAL A 21 8.12 16.49 6.42
C VAL A 21 7.44 15.79 5.25
N VAL A 22 6.20 16.15 4.99
CA VAL A 22 5.44 15.73 3.82
C VAL A 22 5.30 16.92 2.85
N PRO A 23 5.27 16.70 1.54
CA PRO A 23 5.30 15.41 0.85
C PRO A 23 6.67 14.75 0.88
N ALA A 24 6.71 13.41 0.92
CA ALA A 24 7.93 12.61 0.87
C ALA A 24 7.84 11.53 -0.22
N LEU A 25 8.95 11.35 -0.96
CA LEU A 25 9.07 10.32 -1.99
C LEU A 25 9.77 9.10 -1.41
N TYR A 26 9.21 7.90 -1.68
CA TYR A 26 9.82 6.62 -1.37
C TYR A 26 10.02 5.79 -2.64
N GLU A 27 11.21 5.22 -2.79
CA GLU A 27 11.44 4.13 -3.74
C GLU A 27 11.31 2.82 -2.97
N ALA A 28 10.37 1.99 -3.40
CA ALA A 28 10.02 0.76 -2.71
C ALA A 28 10.25 -0.48 -3.56
N ASP A 29 10.72 -1.52 -2.91
CA ASP A 29 10.69 -2.88 -3.40
C ASP A 29 9.38 -3.52 -2.96
N VAL A 30 8.60 -4.01 -3.92
CA VAL A 30 7.37 -4.74 -3.68
C VAL A 30 7.64 -6.20 -4.03
N THR A 31 7.43 -7.09 -3.06
CA THR A 31 7.66 -8.52 -3.20
C THR A 31 6.37 -9.29 -2.96
N HIS A 32 6.10 -10.28 -3.78
CA HIS A 32 4.99 -11.20 -3.61
C HIS A 32 5.55 -12.62 -3.50
N VAL A 33 5.09 -13.37 -2.51
CA VAL A 33 5.49 -14.76 -2.27
C VAL A 33 4.23 -15.61 -2.13
N ARG A 34 4.11 -16.59 -2.99
CA ARG A 34 3.10 -17.66 -2.94
C ARG A 34 3.79 -18.98 -2.71
N ARG A 35 3.31 -19.80 -1.79
CA ARG A 35 3.83 -21.13 -1.50
C ARG A 35 2.86 -22.25 -1.88
N SER A 36 1.57 -21.95 -1.96
CA SER A 36 0.51 -22.89 -2.26
C SER A 36 -0.46 -22.32 -3.30
N PRO A 37 -1.01 -23.14 -4.20
CA PRO A 37 -0.67 -24.52 -4.53
C PRO A 37 0.61 -24.64 -5.38
N LEU A 38 1.22 -23.54 -5.74
CA LEU A 38 2.41 -23.42 -6.56
C LEU A 38 3.39 -22.43 -5.94
N ASP A 39 4.65 -22.84 -5.77
CA ASP A 39 5.70 -21.92 -5.31
C ASP A 39 6.04 -20.90 -6.42
N HIS A 40 5.83 -19.63 -6.11
CA HIS A 40 6.12 -18.52 -6.99
C HIS A 40 6.41 -17.24 -6.21
N SER A 41 7.49 -16.60 -6.58
CA SER A 41 7.84 -15.28 -6.03
C SER A 41 8.26 -14.33 -7.13
N PHE A 42 7.95 -13.06 -6.95
CA PHE A 42 8.43 -12.01 -7.82
C PHE A 42 8.59 -10.69 -7.06
N ARG A 43 9.48 -9.85 -7.56
CA ARG A 43 9.80 -8.55 -6.99
C ARG A 43 9.83 -7.50 -8.10
N TYR A 44 9.33 -6.32 -7.79
CA TYR A 44 9.45 -5.15 -8.66
C TYR A 44 9.66 -3.89 -7.82
N ARG A 45 10.11 -2.82 -8.46
CA ARG A 45 10.27 -1.52 -7.83
C ARG A 45 9.12 -0.60 -8.21
N ALA A 46 8.68 0.20 -7.24
CA ALA A 46 7.65 1.19 -7.40
C ALA A 46 8.01 2.48 -6.65
N SER A 47 7.44 3.59 -7.08
CA SER A 47 7.56 4.88 -6.42
C SER A 47 6.27 5.20 -5.70
N TYR A 48 6.39 5.58 -4.44
CA TYR A 48 5.27 5.96 -3.58
C TYR A 48 5.49 7.36 -3.03
N TRP A 49 4.39 8.07 -2.89
CA TRP A 49 4.33 9.34 -2.21
C TRP A 49 3.67 9.18 -0.86
N LEU A 50 4.27 9.77 0.16
CA LEU A 50 3.63 10.03 1.43
C LEU A 50 3.22 11.49 1.44
N VAL A 51 1.93 11.73 1.60
CA VAL A 51 1.32 13.06 1.57
C VAL A 51 0.36 13.23 2.74
N ASP A 52 0.11 14.47 3.12
CA ASP A 52 -1.04 14.81 3.95
C ASP A 52 -2.29 14.76 3.06
N PHE A 53 -3.29 13.94 3.43
CA PHE A 53 -4.47 13.69 2.61
C PHE A 53 -5.36 14.93 2.47
N ASP A 54 -5.39 15.79 3.49
CA ASP A 54 -6.18 17.02 3.48
C ASP A 54 -5.43 18.18 2.81
N ARG A 55 -4.11 18.03 2.62
CA ARG A 55 -3.23 19.05 2.02
C ARG A 55 -2.39 18.47 0.89
N LEU A 56 -3.06 17.95 -0.14
CA LEU A 56 -2.39 17.32 -1.28
C LEU A 56 -1.45 18.30 -1.99
N PRO A 57 -0.22 17.86 -2.34
CA PRO A 57 0.74 18.70 -3.02
C PRO A 57 0.23 19.12 -4.39
N GLN A 58 0.42 20.40 -4.73
CA GLN A 58 0.10 20.95 -6.04
C GLN A 58 1.37 20.93 -6.91
N PRO A 59 1.51 19.96 -7.83
CA PRO A 59 2.71 19.87 -8.66
C PRO A 59 2.79 21.04 -9.65
N ARG A 60 3.99 21.57 -9.89
CA ARG A 60 4.28 22.68 -10.80
C ARG A 60 5.27 22.26 -11.88
N GLY A 61 5.21 22.90 -13.04
CA GLY A 61 6.13 22.61 -14.14
C GLY A 61 6.10 21.14 -14.56
N LEU A 62 7.27 20.53 -14.76
CA LEU A 62 7.41 19.12 -15.16
C LEU A 62 6.82 18.11 -14.17
N THR A 63 6.74 18.45 -12.88
CA THR A 63 6.15 17.56 -11.88
C THR A 63 4.64 17.36 -12.06
N ARG A 64 3.96 18.21 -12.82
CA ARG A 64 2.56 18.00 -13.23
C ARG A 64 2.35 16.71 -14.02
N LEU A 65 3.38 16.26 -14.74
CA LEU A 65 3.31 15.06 -15.56
C LEU A 65 3.57 13.79 -14.76
N CYS A 66 4.16 13.90 -13.56
CA CYS A 66 4.66 12.72 -12.85
C CYS A 66 4.50 12.73 -11.32
N GLY A 67 3.95 13.78 -10.73
CA GLY A 67 3.85 13.92 -9.27
C GLY A 67 2.43 14.16 -8.74
N ARG A 68 1.40 13.96 -9.56
CA ARG A 68 0.03 14.28 -9.18
C ARG A 68 -0.60 13.15 -8.36
N VAL A 69 -1.03 13.50 -7.16
CA VAL A 69 -1.91 12.69 -6.31
C VAL A 69 -3.28 13.36 -6.27
N ARG A 70 -4.36 12.59 -6.32
CA ARG A 70 -5.74 13.09 -6.30
C ARG A 70 -6.55 12.37 -5.24
N SER A 71 -7.41 13.10 -4.55
CA SER A 71 -8.37 12.52 -3.60
C SER A 71 -9.39 11.60 -4.28
N ASP A 72 -9.83 11.98 -5.50
CA ASP A 72 -10.82 11.20 -6.28
C ASP A 72 -10.30 9.80 -6.71
N ASP A 73 -8.99 9.57 -6.59
CA ASP A 73 -8.40 8.25 -6.84
C ASP A 73 -8.65 7.27 -5.68
N HIS A 74 -9.21 7.76 -4.56
CA HIS A 74 -9.43 7.03 -3.32
C HIS A 74 -10.91 7.01 -2.93
N LEU A 75 -11.28 6.10 -2.03
CA LEU A 75 -12.58 6.12 -1.36
C LEU A 75 -12.65 7.32 -0.41
N ASP A 76 -13.87 7.69 -0.03
CA ASP A 76 -14.06 8.73 0.99
C ASP A 76 -13.63 8.21 2.37
N ILE A 77 -12.37 8.45 2.68
CA ILE A 77 -11.74 7.97 3.91
C ILE A 77 -12.36 8.63 5.16
N ARG A 78 -12.80 9.89 5.03
CA ARG A 78 -13.41 10.60 6.17
C ARG A 78 -14.76 10.00 6.53
N SER A 79 -15.62 9.74 5.55
CA SER A 79 -16.88 9.03 5.75
C SER A 79 -16.64 7.63 6.31
N LEU A 80 -15.70 6.89 5.73
CA LEU A 80 -15.36 5.54 6.17
C LEU A 80 -14.91 5.48 7.64
N LEU A 81 -14.07 6.42 8.09
CA LEU A 81 -13.63 6.50 9.48
C LEU A 81 -14.80 6.82 10.40
N SER A 82 -15.67 7.77 10.02
CA SER A 82 -16.87 8.13 10.76
C SER A 82 -17.80 6.93 10.94
N ASP A 83 -18.04 6.15 9.89
CA ASP A 83 -18.87 4.94 9.93
C ASP A 83 -18.32 3.87 10.90
N HIS A 84 -17.02 3.90 11.16
CA HIS A 84 -16.35 3.04 12.12
C HIS A 84 -16.18 3.66 13.52
N GLY A 85 -16.73 4.87 13.75
CA GLY A 85 -16.60 5.59 15.02
C GLY A 85 -15.15 5.98 15.33
N ILE A 86 -14.37 6.32 14.31
CA ILE A 86 -12.96 6.69 14.43
C ILE A 86 -12.82 8.18 14.10
N GLU A 87 -12.45 8.95 15.10
CA GLU A 87 -12.10 10.37 14.93
C GLU A 87 -10.62 10.49 14.58
N ALA A 88 -10.33 11.15 13.47
CA ALA A 88 -8.97 11.46 13.06
C ALA A 88 -8.88 12.90 12.54
N THR A 89 -7.96 13.67 13.09
CA THR A 89 -7.73 15.06 12.69
C THR A 89 -6.69 15.16 11.60
N ARG A 90 -5.74 14.21 11.54
CA ARG A 90 -4.70 14.13 10.52
C ARG A 90 -4.67 12.78 9.86
N VAL A 91 -4.58 12.76 8.53
CA VAL A 91 -4.47 11.54 7.73
C VAL A 91 -3.26 11.63 6.81
N LEU A 92 -2.31 10.71 6.96
CA LEU A 92 -1.19 10.55 6.06
C LEU A 92 -1.49 9.44 5.06
N LEU A 93 -1.29 9.72 3.77
CA LEU A 93 -1.55 8.80 2.66
C LEU A 93 -0.24 8.39 1.98
N LEU A 94 0.03 7.09 1.94
CA LEU A 94 1.03 6.49 1.07
C LEU A 94 0.34 5.97 -0.19
N THR A 95 0.70 6.50 -1.35
CA THR A 95 0.05 6.14 -2.63
C THR A 95 1.02 6.31 -3.81
N SER A 96 0.70 5.68 -4.93
CA SER A 96 1.42 5.93 -6.19
C SER A 96 0.92 7.22 -6.86
N SER A 97 1.83 7.99 -7.46
CA SER A 97 1.45 9.17 -8.24
C SER A 97 0.97 8.82 -9.64
N ARG A 98 0.18 9.70 -10.23
CA ARG A 98 -0.14 9.65 -11.65
C ARG A 98 1.06 10.03 -12.51
N VAL A 99 1.25 9.29 -13.59
CA VAL A 99 2.26 9.54 -14.62
C VAL A 99 1.53 9.73 -15.95
N LEU A 100 1.66 10.89 -16.56
CA LEU A 100 0.95 11.24 -17.81
C LEU A 100 -0.57 10.96 -17.72
N GLY A 101 -1.16 11.24 -16.56
CA GLY A 101 -2.58 11.01 -16.31
C GLY A 101 -2.95 9.57 -15.90
N TYR A 102 -2.04 8.62 -16.04
CA TYR A 102 -2.27 7.22 -15.66
C TYR A 102 -1.77 6.94 -14.24
N ALA A 103 -2.61 6.29 -13.44
CA ALA A 103 -2.23 5.75 -12.13
C ALA A 103 -2.45 4.23 -12.09
N PHE A 104 -1.47 3.50 -11.59
CA PHE A 104 -1.63 2.12 -11.17
C PHE A 104 -1.17 2.02 -9.72
N ASN A 105 -2.13 1.84 -8.85
CA ASN A 105 -1.93 1.86 -7.41
C ASN A 105 -2.62 0.66 -6.77
N PRO A 106 -1.94 -0.50 -6.69
CA PRO A 106 -2.56 -1.72 -6.18
C PRO A 106 -2.91 -1.64 -4.70
N ILE A 107 -2.23 -0.79 -3.95
CA ILE A 107 -2.48 -0.54 -2.53
C ILE A 107 -2.15 0.91 -2.17
N SER A 108 -3.05 1.55 -1.44
CA SER A 108 -2.81 2.79 -0.69
C SER A 108 -2.94 2.50 0.80
N VAL A 109 -2.14 3.19 1.60
CA VAL A 109 -2.20 3.05 3.06
C VAL A 109 -2.38 4.41 3.69
N PHE A 110 -3.36 4.50 4.59
CA PHE A 110 -3.66 5.72 5.34
C PHE A 110 -3.35 5.47 6.81
N TRP A 111 -2.53 6.32 7.40
CA TRP A 111 -2.33 6.39 8.85
C TRP A 111 -3.16 7.54 9.38
N CYS A 112 -4.07 7.23 10.30
CA CYS A 112 -5.07 8.16 10.81
C CYS A 112 -4.76 8.50 12.27
N TYR A 113 -4.55 9.78 12.56
CA TYR A 113 -4.14 10.28 13.86
C TYR A 113 -5.20 11.22 14.44
N ASP A 114 -5.35 11.19 15.76
CA ASP A 114 -6.17 12.16 16.49
C ASP A 114 -5.42 13.48 16.71
N GLU A 115 -6.04 14.42 17.43
CA GLU A 115 -5.49 15.73 17.74
C GLU A 115 -4.23 15.66 18.62
N ALA A 116 -4.12 14.64 19.47
CA ALA A 116 -2.94 14.37 20.29
C ALA A 116 -1.78 13.74 19.52
N GLY A 117 -1.97 13.41 18.22
CA GLY A 117 -0.99 12.72 17.40
C GLY A 117 -0.96 11.20 17.62
N THR A 118 -1.94 10.66 18.35
CA THR A 118 -2.04 9.20 18.57
C THR A 118 -2.64 8.53 17.33
N GLN A 119 -2.04 7.45 16.87
CA GLN A 119 -2.57 6.71 15.74
C GLN A 119 -3.83 5.94 16.14
N ARG A 120 -4.97 6.26 15.54
CA ARG A 120 -6.29 5.69 15.83
C ARG A 120 -6.67 4.55 14.90
N ALA A 121 -6.18 4.62 13.65
CA ALA A 121 -6.42 3.58 12.66
C ALA A 121 -5.34 3.55 11.60
N VAL A 122 -5.28 2.41 10.90
CA VAL A 122 -4.68 2.27 9.58
C VAL A 122 -5.77 1.83 8.62
N VAL A 123 -5.87 2.48 7.46
CA VAL A 123 -6.75 2.03 6.39
C VAL A 123 -5.90 1.55 5.23
N ALA A 124 -6.11 0.31 4.81
CA ALA A 124 -5.48 -0.28 3.63
C ALA A 124 -6.50 -0.34 2.49
N GLU A 125 -6.39 0.56 1.52
CA GLU A 125 -7.22 0.58 0.33
C GLU A 125 -6.55 -0.25 -0.77
N VAL A 126 -7.25 -1.28 -1.23
CA VAL A 126 -6.76 -2.20 -2.26
C VAL A 126 -7.54 -1.97 -3.55
N HIS A 127 -6.80 -1.93 -4.66
CA HIS A 127 -7.38 -1.79 -6.00
C HIS A 127 -7.02 -3.04 -6.82
N ASN A 128 -8.00 -3.58 -7.52
CA ASN A 128 -7.73 -4.65 -8.48
C ASN A 128 -7.50 -4.10 -9.90
N THR A 129 -7.13 -4.98 -10.83
CA THR A 129 -6.96 -4.60 -12.23
C THR A 129 -8.27 -4.46 -13.00
N TYR A 130 -9.40 -4.76 -12.37
CA TYR A 130 -10.75 -4.71 -12.96
C TYR A 130 -11.50 -3.41 -12.63
N GLY A 131 -10.92 -2.56 -11.78
CA GLY A 131 -11.48 -1.26 -11.38
C GLY A 131 -12.22 -1.26 -10.04
N ASP A 132 -12.32 -2.42 -9.37
CA ASP A 132 -12.90 -2.46 -8.03
C ASP A 132 -11.90 -1.97 -6.99
N ARG A 133 -12.42 -1.38 -5.91
CA ARG A 133 -11.65 -0.93 -4.73
C ARG A 133 -12.38 -1.30 -3.45
N HIS A 134 -11.59 -1.61 -2.43
CA HIS A 134 -12.08 -1.90 -1.09
C HIS A 134 -11.09 -1.41 -0.05
N ALA A 135 -11.60 -0.83 1.04
CA ALA A 135 -10.80 -0.36 2.14
C ALA A 135 -10.98 -1.26 3.36
N TYR A 136 -9.87 -1.69 3.93
CA TYR A 136 -9.81 -2.44 5.18
C TYR A 136 -9.41 -1.49 6.29
N VAL A 137 -10.34 -1.22 7.22
CA VAL A 137 -10.09 -0.39 8.40
C VAL A 137 -9.52 -1.29 9.50
N LEU A 138 -8.32 -0.97 9.95
CA LEU A 138 -7.59 -1.71 10.94
C LEU A 138 -7.44 -0.86 12.20
N ARG A 139 -7.87 -1.37 13.33
CA ARG A 139 -7.56 -0.77 14.62
C ARG A 139 -6.18 -1.26 15.06
N PRO A 140 -5.33 -0.37 15.57
CA PRO A 140 -3.99 -0.76 16.02
C PRO A 140 -4.06 -1.80 17.13
N GLU A 141 -3.39 -2.93 16.90
CA GLU A 141 -3.12 -3.93 17.93
C GLU A 141 -1.67 -3.78 18.42
N PRO A 142 -1.33 -4.28 19.62
CA PRO A 142 0.06 -4.31 20.06
C PRO A 142 0.98 -4.97 19.02
N GLY A 143 2.03 -4.27 18.60
CA GLY A 143 2.94 -4.72 17.54
C GLY A 143 2.61 -4.27 16.12
N GLY A 144 1.60 -3.40 15.93
CA GLY A 144 1.33 -2.73 14.66
C GLY A 144 0.68 -3.62 13.60
N THR A 145 -0.03 -4.63 14.02
CA THR A 145 -0.72 -5.57 13.15
C THR A 145 -2.22 -5.41 13.33
N GLY A 146 -2.97 -5.46 12.24
CA GLY A 146 -4.43 -5.58 12.28
C GLY A 146 -4.87 -6.71 11.38
N THR A 147 -6.03 -7.28 11.68
CA THR A 147 -6.65 -8.35 10.90
C THR A 147 -7.95 -7.89 10.26
N ALA A 148 -8.24 -8.40 9.07
CA ALA A 148 -9.49 -8.12 8.37
C ALA A 148 -9.89 -9.32 7.50
N GLU A 149 -11.19 -9.61 7.44
CA GLU A 149 -11.72 -10.61 6.54
C GLU A 149 -11.56 -10.16 5.08
N LYS A 150 -11.12 -11.06 4.21
CA LYS A 150 -10.99 -10.76 2.78
C LYS A 150 -12.36 -10.68 2.13
N ARG A 151 -12.72 -9.50 1.63
CA ARG A 151 -14.03 -9.21 1.03
C ARG A 151 -13.99 -8.86 -0.46
N MET A 152 -12.79 -8.74 -1.05
CA MET A 152 -12.64 -8.32 -2.43
C MET A 152 -11.89 -9.33 -3.28
N TYR A 153 -12.32 -9.49 -4.53
CA TYR A 153 -11.62 -10.25 -5.56
C TYR A 153 -10.45 -9.42 -6.10
N VAL A 154 -9.24 -9.73 -5.64
CA VAL A 154 -8.03 -8.98 -6.00
C VAL A 154 -7.27 -9.63 -7.15
N SER A 155 -7.28 -10.95 -7.22
CA SER A 155 -6.49 -11.72 -8.18
C SER A 155 -7.28 -12.91 -8.69
N PRO A 156 -7.17 -13.25 -9.99
CA PRO A 156 -7.85 -14.41 -10.55
C PRO A 156 -7.38 -15.75 -9.98
N PHE A 157 -6.33 -15.74 -9.18
CA PHE A 157 -5.74 -16.96 -8.60
C PHE A 157 -6.00 -17.08 -7.08
N ASN A 158 -6.83 -16.23 -6.52
CA ASN A 158 -7.19 -16.24 -5.10
C ASN A 158 -8.69 -16.10 -4.93
N ARG A 159 -9.33 -17.04 -4.23
CA ARG A 159 -10.74 -16.96 -3.84
C ARG A 159 -11.00 -15.76 -2.95
N VAL A 160 -12.27 -15.31 -2.89
CA VAL A 160 -12.71 -14.27 -1.95
C VAL A 160 -13.00 -14.91 -0.59
N GLU A 161 -11.95 -15.45 0.03
CA GLU A 161 -12.01 -16.11 1.34
C GLU A 161 -10.66 -15.95 2.04
N GLY A 162 -10.67 -16.06 3.36
CA GLY A 162 -9.50 -15.98 4.21
C GLY A 162 -9.39 -14.65 4.95
N THR A 163 -8.36 -14.54 5.76
CA THR A 163 -8.09 -13.39 6.60
C THR A 163 -6.80 -12.72 6.17
N TYR A 164 -6.88 -11.41 5.99
CA TYR A 164 -5.70 -10.57 5.85
C TYR A 164 -5.14 -10.22 7.22
N ARG A 165 -3.85 -10.47 7.40
CA ARG A 165 -3.06 -9.88 8.47
C ARG A 165 -2.20 -8.78 7.84
N ILE A 166 -2.48 -7.54 8.21
CA ILE A 166 -1.83 -6.37 7.64
C ILE A 166 -0.99 -5.72 8.74
N ARG A 167 0.27 -5.49 8.43
CA ARG A 167 1.18 -4.71 9.26
C ARG A 167 1.65 -3.51 8.49
N ALA A 168 1.41 -2.31 8.98
CA ALA A 168 1.83 -1.06 8.39
C ALA A 168 2.55 -0.23 9.46
N CYS A 169 3.87 -0.29 9.43
CA CYS A 169 4.68 0.49 10.34
C CYS A 169 4.54 1.98 10.04
N GLU A 170 4.62 2.79 11.06
CA GLU A 170 4.60 4.24 10.91
C GLU A 170 5.72 4.70 9.96
N PRO A 171 5.41 5.56 8.98
CA PRO A 171 6.40 6.00 8.01
C PRO A 171 7.46 6.91 8.64
N ALA A 172 8.73 6.72 8.27
CA ALA A 172 9.87 7.50 8.75
C ALA A 172 10.93 7.65 7.64
N ALA A 173 12.21 7.41 7.93
CA ALA A 173 13.25 7.29 6.90
C ALA A 173 13.01 6.11 5.95
N SER A 174 12.23 5.14 6.40
CA SER A 174 11.72 4.03 5.60
C SER A 174 10.22 3.84 5.83
N VAL A 175 9.57 3.17 4.89
CA VAL A 175 8.18 2.70 5.01
C VAL A 175 8.16 1.20 4.84
N SER A 176 7.36 0.51 5.65
CA SER A 176 7.21 -0.93 5.58
C SER A 176 5.76 -1.32 5.77
N VAL A 177 5.24 -2.03 4.77
CA VAL A 177 3.88 -2.60 4.79
C VAL A 177 3.98 -4.07 4.42
N SER A 178 3.31 -4.92 5.17
CA SER A 178 3.16 -6.34 4.81
C SER A 178 1.69 -6.75 4.88
N VAL A 179 1.27 -7.53 3.91
CA VAL A 179 -0.06 -8.10 3.80
C VAL A 179 0.10 -9.60 3.67
N THR A 180 -0.39 -10.35 4.65
CA THR A 180 -0.41 -11.81 4.65
C THR A 180 -1.85 -12.27 4.51
N LEU A 181 -2.14 -13.05 3.48
CA LEU A 181 -3.43 -13.73 3.32
C LEU A 181 -3.30 -15.14 3.88
N GLU A 182 -4.04 -15.41 4.93
CA GLU A 182 -4.15 -16.71 5.58
C GLU A 182 -5.45 -17.39 5.16
N ARG A 183 -5.34 -18.68 4.81
CA ARG A 183 -6.48 -19.55 4.47
C ARG A 183 -6.30 -20.90 5.12
N PRO A 184 -7.37 -21.52 5.62
CA PRO A 184 -7.29 -22.85 6.23
C PRO A 184 -6.69 -23.87 5.26
N GLY A 185 -5.72 -24.65 5.72
CA GLY A 185 -5.09 -25.72 4.95
C GLY A 185 -4.13 -25.28 3.83
N GLU A 186 -3.89 -23.98 3.67
CA GLU A 186 -2.96 -23.48 2.64
C GLU A 186 -1.80 -22.70 3.27
N ALA A 187 -0.64 -22.76 2.62
CA ALA A 187 0.45 -21.88 2.99
C ALA A 187 0.10 -20.41 2.69
N PRO A 188 0.45 -19.47 3.57
CA PRO A 188 0.05 -18.07 3.41
C PRO A 188 0.64 -17.44 2.16
N PHE A 189 -0.15 -16.56 1.53
CA PHE A 189 0.35 -15.65 0.50
C PHE A 189 0.82 -14.36 1.19
N VAL A 190 2.03 -13.91 0.87
CA VAL A 190 2.64 -12.73 1.48
C VAL A 190 2.98 -11.70 0.42
N ALA A 191 2.53 -10.47 0.62
CA ALA A 191 2.97 -9.30 -0.13
C ALA A 191 3.66 -8.31 0.81
N THR A 192 4.83 -7.80 0.42
CA THR A 192 5.57 -6.81 1.19
C THR A 192 5.92 -5.61 0.34
N LEU A 193 5.87 -4.44 0.94
CA LEU A 193 6.35 -3.18 0.43
C LEU A 193 7.39 -2.64 1.41
N HIS A 194 8.61 -2.47 0.97
CA HIS A 194 9.66 -1.83 1.76
C HIS A 194 10.28 -0.71 0.96
N GLY A 195 10.11 0.53 1.44
CA GLY A 195 10.55 1.74 0.77
C GLY A 195 11.56 2.54 1.58
N THR A 196 12.51 3.15 0.88
CA THR A 196 13.46 4.10 1.47
C THR A 196 13.14 5.51 0.96
N ARG A 197 13.14 6.47 1.88
CA ARG A 197 12.90 7.88 1.56
C ARG A 197 13.99 8.41 0.63
N ARG A 198 13.58 9.21 -0.36
CA ARG A 198 14.48 9.87 -1.32
C ARG A 198 14.41 11.39 -1.17
N PRO A 199 15.45 12.10 -1.59
CA PRO A 199 15.39 13.56 -1.64
C PRO A 199 14.20 14.05 -2.46
N ASN A 200 13.46 15.03 -1.93
CA ASN A 200 12.29 15.61 -2.58
C ASN A 200 12.69 16.69 -3.60
N THR A 201 13.49 16.32 -4.59
CA THR A 201 13.90 17.20 -5.69
C THR A 201 13.19 16.82 -6.97
N THR A 202 12.93 17.80 -7.85
CA THR A 202 12.31 17.57 -9.16
C THR A 202 13.05 16.49 -9.97
N ALA A 203 14.37 16.49 -9.93
CA ALA A 203 15.20 15.50 -10.64
C ALA A 203 15.01 14.07 -10.05
N ALA A 204 14.97 13.94 -8.73
CA ALA A 204 14.70 12.65 -8.07
C ALA A 204 13.29 12.14 -8.38
N MET A 205 12.30 13.04 -8.37
CA MET A 205 10.92 12.73 -8.76
C MET A 205 10.83 12.19 -10.18
N VAL A 206 11.30 12.97 -11.16
CA VAL A 206 11.21 12.59 -12.58
C VAL A 206 11.93 11.27 -12.82
N ARG A 207 13.13 11.12 -12.30
CA ARG A 207 13.92 9.88 -12.42
C ARG A 207 13.20 8.67 -11.80
N SER A 208 12.65 8.82 -10.61
CA SER A 208 11.97 7.75 -9.89
C SER A 208 10.71 7.32 -10.64
N VAL A 209 9.92 8.28 -11.09
CA VAL A 209 8.66 8.05 -11.80
C VAL A 209 8.90 7.43 -13.18
N VAL A 210 9.88 7.91 -13.94
CA VAL A 210 10.23 7.34 -15.25
C VAL A 210 10.73 5.89 -15.09
N ARG A 211 11.56 5.63 -14.08
CA ARG A 211 12.10 4.30 -13.82
C ARG A 211 11.07 3.29 -13.31
N HIS A 212 10.08 3.75 -12.53
CA HIS A 212 9.16 2.90 -11.78
C HIS A 212 7.70 3.25 -12.09
N SER A 213 7.39 3.54 -13.38
CA SER A 213 6.06 3.95 -13.80
C SER A 213 5.00 2.88 -13.50
N GLY A 214 3.81 3.33 -13.09
CA GLY A 214 2.68 2.45 -12.81
C GLY A 214 2.29 1.58 -14.01
N LEU A 215 2.45 2.09 -15.24
CA LEU A 215 2.18 1.33 -16.47
C LEU A 215 3.09 0.12 -16.60
N ARG A 216 4.40 0.29 -16.39
CA ARG A 216 5.37 -0.80 -16.39
C ARG A 216 5.02 -1.84 -15.33
N ASN A 217 4.69 -1.40 -14.13
CA ASN A 217 4.35 -2.30 -13.04
C ASN A 217 3.07 -3.09 -13.32
N ARG A 218 2.05 -2.46 -13.94
CA ARG A 218 0.84 -3.16 -14.38
C ARG A 218 1.16 -4.25 -15.39
N VAL A 219 1.95 -3.95 -16.42
CA VAL A 219 2.37 -4.94 -17.43
C VAL A 219 3.12 -6.10 -16.79
N LEU A 220 4.06 -5.82 -15.87
CA LEU A 220 4.80 -6.85 -15.14
C LEU A 220 3.86 -7.76 -14.33
N ILE A 221 2.91 -7.18 -13.61
CA ILE A 221 1.95 -7.96 -12.80
C ILE A 221 1.04 -8.82 -13.70
N GLN A 222 0.55 -8.27 -14.81
CA GLN A 222 -0.25 -9.03 -15.76
C GLN A 222 0.56 -10.19 -16.38
N TRP A 223 1.82 -9.94 -16.75
CA TRP A 223 2.70 -10.97 -17.27
C TRP A 223 2.98 -12.08 -16.24
N GLN A 224 3.14 -11.74 -14.96
CA GLN A 224 3.22 -12.74 -13.89
C GLN A 224 1.94 -13.57 -13.78
N GLY A 225 0.77 -12.96 -13.99
CA GLY A 225 -0.50 -13.67 -14.06
C GLY A 225 -0.53 -14.69 -15.21
N VAL A 226 -0.12 -14.29 -16.42
CA VAL A 226 -0.02 -15.19 -17.57
C VAL A 226 0.96 -16.35 -17.30
N ARG A 227 2.09 -16.06 -16.66
CA ARG A 227 3.07 -17.08 -16.28
C ARG A 227 2.51 -18.10 -15.29
N LEU A 228 1.76 -17.64 -14.28
CA LEU A 228 1.08 -18.52 -13.32
C LEU A 228 0.03 -19.40 -13.99
N TRP A 229 -0.77 -18.83 -14.88
CA TRP A 229 -1.74 -19.58 -15.67
C TRP A 229 -1.09 -20.66 -16.54
N ARG A 230 0.00 -20.33 -17.26
CA ARG A 230 0.78 -21.31 -18.05
C ARG A 230 1.39 -22.44 -17.21
N ARG A 231 1.64 -22.19 -15.92
CA ARG A 231 2.12 -23.19 -14.95
C ARG A 231 0.98 -24.02 -14.34
N GLY A 232 -0.24 -23.90 -14.88
CA GLY A 232 -1.39 -24.71 -14.47
C GLY A 232 -2.18 -24.15 -13.27
N LEU A 233 -1.93 -22.92 -12.83
CA LEU A 233 -2.72 -22.31 -11.77
C LEU A 233 -4.12 -21.98 -12.27
N ARG A 234 -5.14 -22.59 -11.67
CA ARG A 234 -6.53 -22.41 -12.09
C ARG A 234 -7.04 -20.99 -11.77
N VAL A 235 -7.72 -20.41 -12.76
CA VAL A 235 -8.46 -19.15 -12.56
C VAL A 235 -9.69 -19.45 -11.70
N GLN A 236 -9.87 -18.70 -10.64
CA GLN A 236 -11.03 -18.79 -9.76
C GLN A 236 -12.16 -17.94 -10.33
N PRO A 237 -13.42 -18.36 -10.20
CA PRO A 237 -14.57 -17.54 -10.60
C PRO A 237 -14.63 -16.26 -9.75
N ARG A 238 -15.21 -15.21 -10.37
CA ARG A 238 -15.43 -13.90 -9.73
C ARG A 238 -16.69 -13.90 -8.88
#